data_4da3fdd0ef13a0e5fb6b8f8f28d7353c
#
_entry.id   4da3fdd0ef13a0e5fb6b8f8f28d7353c
#
_cell.length_a   1.000
_cell.length_b   1.000
_cell.length_c   1.000
_cell.angle_alpha   90.00
_cell.angle_beta   90.00
_cell.angle_gamma   90.00
#
_symmetry.space_group_name_H-M   'P 1'
#
loop_
_entity.id
_entity.type
_entity.pdbx_description
1 polymer ?
#
loop_
_entity_poly.entity_id
_entity_poly.type
_entity_poly.pdbx_seq_one_letter_code
_entity_poly.pdbx_strand_id
1 'polypeptide(L)'
;MTAERVLFLSGLQVYPTISGGTLRSFALAGALRRHGFEVRVHSLTGRRVDYAAGRPSGLQAWPDGTEEHVDRGLSSLFAWLSGYLLRLPPVWVSARLAAAAASPGEVLLPPALREKLQWCDVVVSDFPFLHPIFWAPSAAGKLRILSTHNVEHQLLAGPGSRPVGLLRGLVRALEIRAAKACDILVACCPEDARFFEAKARVARTVVVPNGIDPQRFRGIEVHRARVRRELGIGDDTQVFLFTASKWGPNRDAFDLLLRFAKSQAAFLVHQKIHILVVGNVAAERIRLAGLTATGRVDVVEPYFAAADAALNPMLGGAGTNVKMCEFLAARLPILTTRFGARGFQIEDGQTGFLFEEDTLGPVLAKVRGLFDEDPARLRRIAASAHAANEALIDMDACVGHLVEAVGEARARSRAALPATLFGMCPPSESV
;
A
#
# COMPACT_ATOMS: atom_id res chain seq x y z
N MET A 1 26.78 -16.61 -5.39
CA MET A 1 26.66 -15.14 -5.29
C MET A 1 26.03 -14.86 -3.93
N THR A 2 26.61 -13.99 -3.12
CA THR A 2 25.99 -13.55 -1.85
C THR A 2 24.72 -12.78 -2.17
N ALA A 3 23.65 -13.01 -1.38
CA ALA A 3 22.40 -12.28 -1.52
C ALA A 3 22.62 -10.76 -1.37
N GLU A 4 22.00 -9.93 -2.21
CA GLU A 4 22.04 -8.49 -2.03
C GLU A 4 21.24 -8.06 -0.79
N ARG A 5 21.84 -7.17 -0.02
CA ARG A 5 21.30 -6.71 1.26
C ARG A 5 20.54 -5.41 1.09
N VAL A 6 19.27 -5.44 1.44
CA VAL A 6 18.33 -4.34 1.28
C VAL A 6 17.94 -3.75 2.63
N LEU A 7 18.22 -2.47 2.85
CA LEU A 7 17.58 -1.69 3.88
C LEU A 7 16.27 -1.10 3.33
N PHE A 8 15.14 -1.56 3.86
CA PHE A 8 13.82 -1.01 3.55
C PHE A 8 13.41 -0.02 4.63
N LEU A 9 13.49 1.29 4.32
CA LEU A 9 13.18 2.37 5.26
C LEU A 9 11.74 2.83 5.06
N SER A 10 10.89 2.65 6.08
CA SER A 10 9.48 3.08 6.06
C SER A 10 9.19 4.22 7.03
N GLY A 11 8.27 5.10 6.66
CA GLY A 11 7.71 6.16 7.53
C GLY A 11 6.57 5.68 8.44
N LEU A 12 6.20 4.40 8.33
CA LEU A 12 5.14 3.76 9.09
C LEU A 12 5.67 2.45 9.65
N GLN A 13 5.17 2.04 10.82
CA GLN A 13 5.34 0.65 11.26
C GLN A 13 4.64 -0.25 10.26
N VAL A 14 5.39 -1.16 9.63
CA VAL A 14 4.91 -1.97 8.52
C VAL A 14 4.07 -3.14 9.03
N TYR A 15 4.55 -3.86 10.04
CA TYR A 15 3.82 -4.99 10.59
C TYR A 15 3.39 -4.74 12.06
N PRO A 16 2.18 -5.17 12.44
CA PRO A 16 1.11 -5.69 11.60
C PRO A 16 0.50 -4.63 10.69
N THR A 17 0.01 -5.06 9.54
CA THR A 17 -0.56 -4.16 8.53
C THR A 17 -1.88 -3.56 9.01
N ILE A 18 -2.02 -2.23 8.95
CA ILE A 18 -3.21 -1.51 9.43
C ILE A 18 -3.83 -0.59 8.37
N SER A 19 -3.24 -0.51 7.21
CA SER A 19 -3.68 0.35 6.11
C SER A 19 -3.19 -0.19 4.76
N GLY A 20 -3.76 0.29 3.66
CA GLY A 20 -3.27 -0.06 2.32
C GLY A 20 -1.79 0.27 2.11
N GLY A 21 -1.31 1.39 2.67
CA GLY A 21 0.12 1.74 2.61
C GLY A 21 1.01 0.72 3.32
N THR A 22 0.67 0.35 4.55
CA THR A 22 1.46 -0.67 5.29
C THR A 22 1.36 -2.06 4.65
N LEU A 23 0.20 -2.40 4.05
CA LEU A 23 0.03 -3.65 3.31
C LEU A 23 0.94 -3.68 2.06
N ARG A 24 1.03 -2.56 1.30
CA ARG A 24 1.96 -2.43 0.18
C ARG A 24 3.42 -2.60 0.63
N SER A 25 3.84 -1.86 1.66
CA SER A 25 5.21 -1.93 2.18
C SER A 25 5.57 -3.36 2.63
N PHE A 26 4.63 -4.02 3.33
CA PHE A 26 4.77 -5.41 3.77
C PHE A 26 4.91 -6.37 2.58
N ALA A 27 4.01 -6.26 1.61
CA ALA A 27 4.01 -7.12 0.42
C ALA A 27 5.28 -6.91 -0.43
N LEU A 28 5.71 -5.65 -0.64
CA LEU A 28 6.90 -5.33 -1.42
C LEU A 28 8.18 -5.83 -0.76
N ALA A 29 8.37 -5.59 0.55
CA ALA A 29 9.54 -6.07 1.28
C ALA A 29 9.60 -7.61 1.32
N GLY A 30 8.45 -8.26 1.54
CA GLY A 30 8.34 -9.72 1.52
C GLY A 30 8.62 -10.31 0.14
N ALA A 31 8.13 -9.68 -0.94
CA ALA A 31 8.39 -10.11 -2.32
C ALA A 31 9.88 -10.00 -2.67
N LEU A 32 10.55 -8.90 -2.33
CA LEU A 32 12.00 -8.77 -2.52
C LEU A 32 12.75 -9.90 -1.83
N ARG A 33 12.34 -10.29 -0.62
CA ARG A 33 12.94 -11.40 0.11
C ARG A 33 12.74 -12.74 -0.61
N ARG A 34 11.53 -13.03 -1.11
CA ARG A 34 11.25 -14.24 -1.89
C ARG A 34 12.05 -14.29 -3.19
N HIS A 35 12.39 -13.14 -3.76
CA HIS A 35 13.29 -13.01 -4.91
C HIS A 35 14.79 -13.08 -4.55
N GLY A 36 15.15 -13.47 -3.33
CA GLY A 36 16.51 -13.77 -2.91
C GLY A 36 17.31 -12.61 -2.34
N PHE A 37 16.67 -11.48 -2.04
CA PHE A 37 17.30 -10.38 -1.31
C PHE A 37 17.30 -10.66 0.21
N GLU A 38 18.38 -10.27 0.92
CA GLU A 38 18.35 -10.18 2.36
C GLU A 38 17.75 -8.83 2.77
N VAL A 39 16.53 -8.81 3.29
CA VAL A 39 15.79 -7.58 3.59
C VAL A 39 15.73 -7.34 5.09
N ARG A 40 16.15 -6.15 5.53
CA ARG A 40 15.91 -5.64 6.89
C ARG A 40 15.09 -4.36 6.82
N VAL A 41 14.01 -4.32 7.57
CA VAL A 41 13.11 -3.16 7.62
C VAL A 41 13.50 -2.25 8.78
N HIS A 42 13.44 -0.94 8.56
CA HIS A 42 13.57 0.07 9.61
C HIS A 42 12.45 1.09 9.49
N SER A 43 11.61 1.16 10.50
CA SER A 43 10.43 2.02 10.53
C SER A 43 10.64 3.22 11.42
N LEU A 44 10.67 4.42 10.79
CA LEU A 44 10.72 5.71 11.50
C LEU A 44 9.28 6.21 11.70
N THR A 45 8.66 5.83 12.80
CA THR A 45 7.25 6.15 13.07
C THR A 45 7.08 7.12 14.24
N GLY A 46 6.13 8.05 14.11
CA GLY A 46 5.76 8.99 15.17
C GLY A 46 4.25 9.13 15.35
N ARG A 47 3.48 8.23 14.74
CA ARG A 47 2.02 8.32 14.83
C ARG A 47 1.53 7.96 16.24
N ARG A 48 0.65 8.80 16.79
CA ARG A 48 -0.04 8.60 18.08
C ARG A 48 -0.78 7.26 18.16
N VAL A 49 -1.25 6.74 17.02
CA VAL A 49 -1.94 5.44 16.92
C VAL A 49 -1.04 4.31 17.42
N ASP A 50 0.27 4.40 17.14
CA ASP A 50 1.24 3.38 17.57
C ASP A 50 1.49 3.43 19.09
N TYR A 51 1.41 4.64 19.70
CA TYR A 51 1.50 4.80 21.15
C TYR A 51 0.26 4.31 21.89
N ALA A 52 -0.95 4.63 21.36
CA ALA A 52 -2.21 4.22 21.97
C ALA A 52 -2.42 2.70 21.93
N ALA A 53 -1.77 2.00 21.00
CA ALA A 53 -1.82 0.55 20.88
C ALA A 53 -0.81 -0.18 21.77
N GLY A 54 -0.01 0.55 22.60
CA GLY A 54 0.99 -0.05 23.49
C GLY A 54 2.12 -0.80 22.76
N ARG A 55 2.33 -0.52 21.48
CA ARG A 55 3.31 -1.26 20.66
C ARG A 55 4.74 -0.83 21.03
N PRO A 56 5.63 -1.79 21.34
CA PRO A 56 7.00 -1.47 21.72
C PRO A 56 7.78 -0.86 20.56
N SER A 57 8.75 0.02 20.88
CA SER A 57 9.86 0.32 19.97
C SER A 57 10.89 -0.80 20.08
N GLY A 58 11.68 -1.03 19.04
CA GLY A 58 12.71 -2.04 19.00
C GLY A 58 12.53 -3.06 17.88
N LEU A 59 13.24 -4.16 17.98
CA LEU A 59 13.21 -5.21 16.98
C LEU A 59 11.96 -6.07 17.14
N GLN A 60 11.28 -6.32 16.02
CA GLN A 60 10.19 -7.28 15.91
C GLN A 60 10.39 -8.16 14.68
N ALA A 61 9.87 -9.38 14.73
CA ALA A 61 9.88 -10.30 13.60
C ALA A 61 8.48 -10.38 12.96
N TRP A 62 8.44 -10.44 11.64
CA TRP A 62 7.24 -10.74 10.88
C TRP A 62 7.00 -12.27 10.85
N PRO A 63 5.81 -12.73 10.46
CA PRO A 63 5.51 -14.18 10.35
C PRO A 63 6.45 -14.94 9.41
N ASP A 64 6.99 -14.28 8.38
CA ASP A 64 7.95 -14.85 7.44
C ASP A 64 9.41 -14.75 7.91
N GLY A 65 9.65 -14.26 9.13
CA GLY A 65 10.97 -14.05 9.72
C GLY A 65 11.68 -12.77 9.28
N THR A 66 11.02 -11.86 8.55
CA THR A 66 11.60 -10.54 8.26
C THR A 66 11.78 -9.73 9.54
N GLU A 67 12.95 -9.14 9.71
CA GLU A 67 13.24 -8.27 10.86
C GLU A 67 12.82 -6.83 10.58
N GLU A 68 11.96 -6.27 11.44
CA GLU A 68 11.61 -4.87 11.45
C GLU A 68 12.08 -4.21 12.74
N HIS A 69 12.90 -3.17 12.62
CA HIS A 69 13.25 -2.31 13.76
C HIS A 69 12.36 -1.07 13.74
N VAL A 70 11.53 -0.92 14.76
CA VAL A 70 10.64 0.24 14.92
C VAL A 70 11.33 1.28 15.78
N ASP A 71 11.62 2.44 15.21
CA ASP A 71 12.23 3.58 15.88
C ASP A 71 11.26 4.74 15.99
N ARG A 72 11.11 5.26 17.20
CA ARG A 72 10.24 6.40 17.52
C ARG A 72 11.03 7.68 17.86
N GLY A 73 12.34 7.60 17.94
CA GLY A 73 13.19 8.68 18.44
C GLY A 73 13.26 9.93 17.57
N LEU A 74 13.36 9.77 16.25
CA LEU A 74 13.44 10.91 15.31
C LEU A 74 12.11 11.64 15.08
N SER A 75 11.00 11.02 15.44
CA SER A 75 9.66 11.46 15.00
C SER A 75 8.70 11.80 16.14
N SER A 76 9.03 11.46 17.41
CA SER A 76 8.02 11.26 18.43
C SER A 76 7.24 12.50 18.90
N LEU A 77 7.86 13.66 19.07
CA LEU A 77 7.15 14.82 19.61
C LEU A 77 6.70 15.81 18.52
N PHE A 78 7.58 16.13 17.58
CA PHE A 78 7.28 17.11 16.52
C PHE A 78 6.41 16.56 15.39
N ALA A 79 6.55 15.29 15.01
CA ALA A 79 5.66 14.66 14.05
C ALA A 79 4.24 14.49 14.64
N TRP A 80 4.15 14.24 15.95
CA TRP A 80 2.89 14.22 16.67
C TRP A 80 2.24 15.62 16.70
N LEU A 81 3.00 16.67 17.04
CA LEU A 81 2.50 18.05 17.11
C LEU A 81 2.08 18.56 15.71
N SER A 82 2.89 18.30 14.68
CA SER A 82 2.60 18.75 13.31
C SER A 82 1.49 17.95 12.64
N GLY A 83 1.42 16.65 12.85
CA GLY A 83 0.37 15.79 12.27
C GLY A 83 -0.99 15.94 12.95
N TYR A 84 -1.01 16.25 14.24
CA TYR A 84 -2.24 16.38 15.01
C TYR A 84 -2.81 17.79 15.02
N LEU A 85 -1.97 18.81 15.32
CA LEU A 85 -2.41 20.21 15.42
C LEU A 85 -2.53 20.90 14.04
N LEU A 86 -1.65 20.59 13.11
CA LEU A 86 -1.53 21.33 11.86
C LEU A 86 -1.95 20.52 10.63
N ARG A 87 -2.28 19.24 10.78
CA ARG A 87 -2.55 18.30 9.65
C ARG A 87 -1.49 18.38 8.55
N LEU A 88 -0.26 18.69 8.92
CA LEU A 88 0.86 18.81 7.98
C LEU A 88 1.34 17.42 7.55
N PRO A 89 1.73 17.25 6.28
CA PRO A 89 2.44 16.07 5.84
C PRO A 89 3.75 15.92 6.62
N PRO A 90 4.41 14.73 6.58
CA PRO A 90 5.62 14.45 7.39
C PRO A 90 6.89 15.18 6.88
N VAL A 91 6.76 16.43 6.45
CA VAL A 91 7.85 17.31 5.99
C VAL A 91 8.92 17.49 7.07
N TRP A 92 8.49 17.54 8.33
CA TRP A 92 9.40 17.66 9.47
C TRP A 92 10.27 16.43 9.68
N VAL A 93 9.74 15.24 9.34
CA VAL A 93 10.54 14.00 9.34
C VAL A 93 11.67 14.12 8.32
N SER A 94 11.37 14.63 7.12
CA SER A 94 12.37 14.89 6.09
C SER A 94 13.47 15.85 6.55
N ALA A 95 13.10 16.97 7.17
CA ALA A 95 14.07 17.95 7.66
C ALA A 95 14.97 17.40 8.78
N ARG A 96 14.41 16.68 9.74
CA ARG A 96 15.17 16.03 10.82
C ARG A 96 16.08 14.93 10.32
N LEU A 97 15.60 14.11 9.39
CA LEU A 97 16.41 13.07 8.79
C LEU A 97 17.55 13.66 7.96
N ALA A 98 17.31 14.79 7.25
CA ALA A 98 18.34 15.52 6.54
C ALA A 98 19.44 16.04 7.49
N ALA A 99 19.07 16.65 8.61
CA ALA A 99 20.01 17.11 9.63
C ALA A 99 20.78 15.94 10.25
N ALA A 100 20.12 14.83 10.54
CA ALA A 100 20.76 13.64 11.11
C ALA A 100 21.74 12.98 10.12
N ALA A 101 21.35 12.82 8.85
CA ALA A 101 22.19 12.26 7.80
C ALA A 101 23.42 13.14 7.48
N ALA A 102 23.29 14.47 7.60
CA ALA A 102 24.38 15.42 7.41
C ALA A 102 25.26 15.63 8.65
N SER A 103 24.93 15.04 9.80
CA SER A 103 25.71 15.23 11.04
C SER A 103 27.09 14.55 10.92
N PRO A 104 28.15 15.15 11.50
CA PRO A 104 29.49 14.55 11.50
C PRO A 104 29.45 13.12 12.07
N GLY A 105 29.97 12.14 11.30
CA GLY A 105 29.93 10.71 11.67
C GLY A 105 28.51 10.15 11.83
N GLU A 106 27.48 10.85 11.30
CA GLU A 106 26.08 10.43 11.36
C GLU A 106 25.57 10.17 12.80
N VAL A 107 26.12 10.89 13.77
CA VAL A 107 25.85 10.65 15.21
C VAL A 107 24.40 10.91 15.61
N LEU A 108 23.66 11.72 14.83
CA LEU A 108 22.25 12.00 15.06
C LEU A 108 21.31 10.97 14.42
N LEU A 109 21.83 10.05 13.60
CA LEU A 109 21.03 8.92 13.13
C LEU A 109 20.87 7.91 14.29
N PRO A 110 19.69 7.27 14.38
CA PRO A 110 19.52 6.16 15.32
C PRO A 110 20.60 5.10 15.12
N PRO A 111 21.23 4.57 16.19
CA PRO A 111 22.33 3.61 16.08
C PRO A 111 21.96 2.40 15.21
N ALA A 112 20.76 1.83 15.42
CA ALA A 112 20.28 0.69 14.62
C ALA A 112 20.05 1.03 13.13
N LEU A 113 19.71 2.27 12.79
CA LEU A 113 19.57 2.72 11.40
C LEU A 113 20.96 2.86 10.75
N ARG A 114 21.90 3.46 11.47
CA ARG A 114 23.29 3.64 10.98
C ARG A 114 23.97 2.29 10.75
N GLU A 115 23.81 1.32 11.65
CA GLU A 115 24.29 -0.06 11.45
C GLU A 115 23.72 -0.69 10.19
N LYS A 116 22.40 -0.60 9.99
CA LYS A 116 21.76 -1.14 8.78
C LYS A 116 22.19 -0.42 7.50
N LEU A 117 22.45 0.89 7.57
CA LEU A 117 23.02 1.64 6.44
C LEU A 117 24.41 1.15 6.08
N GLN A 118 25.28 0.86 7.06
CA GLN A 118 26.61 0.30 6.79
C GLN A 118 26.52 -1.12 6.21
N TRP A 119 25.56 -1.91 6.69
CA TRP A 119 25.37 -3.29 6.28
C TRP A 119 24.80 -3.46 4.86
N CYS A 120 23.87 -2.60 4.41
CA CYS A 120 23.13 -2.80 3.17
C CYS A 120 23.93 -2.47 1.90
N ASP A 121 23.48 -2.99 0.77
CA ASP A 121 23.97 -2.68 -0.58
C ASP A 121 22.95 -1.80 -1.33
N VAL A 122 21.66 -1.91 -0.96
CA VAL A 122 20.52 -1.18 -1.53
C VAL A 122 19.77 -0.48 -0.41
N VAL A 123 19.41 0.79 -0.62
CA VAL A 123 18.56 1.56 0.29
C VAL A 123 17.24 1.88 -0.41
N VAL A 124 16.14 1.35 0.12
CA VAL A 124 14.78 1.69 -0.31
C VAL A 124 14.20 2.73 0.63
N SER A 125 13.87 3.90 0.09
CA SER A 125 13.06 4.92 0.78
C SER A 125 11.60 4.71 0.40
N ASP A 126 10.83 4.13 1.33
CA ASP A 126 9.40 3.86 1.12
C ASP A 126 8.58 5.08 1.58
N PHE A 127 8.64 6.11 0.85
CA PHE A 127 7.99 7.43 0.85
C PHE A 127 9.00 8.53 0.50
N PRO A 128 8.58 9.57 -0.22
CA PRO A 128 9.48 10.66 -0.63
C PRO A 128 10.07 11.44 0.55
N PHE A 129 9.42 11.44 1.71
CA PHE A 129 9.88 12.19 2.89
C PHE A 129 11.08 11.55 3.60
N LEU A 130 11.43 10.32 3.27
CA LEU A 130 12.57 9.60 3.85
C LEU A 130 13.83 9.67 2.97
N HIS A 131 13.72 10.24 1.75
CA HIS A 131 14.83 10.34 0.80
C HIS A 131 16.11 11.02 1.34
N PRO A 132 16.08 11.91 2.38
CA PRO A 132 17.32 12.49 2.89
C PRO A 132 18.32 11.47 3.39
N ILE A 133 17.90 10.23 3.68
CA ILE A 133 18.79 9.13 4.00
C ILE A 133 19.81 8.84 2.88
N PHE A 134 19.46 9.16 1.62
CA PHE A 134 20.36 9.00 0.46
C PHE A 134 21.57 9.93 0.51
N TRP A 135 21.55 10.96 1.37
CA TRP A 135 22.66 11.89 1.54
C TRP A 135 23.61 11.50 2.69
N ALA A 136 23.26 10.47 3.44
CA ALA A 136 24.13 9.98 4.48
C ALA A 136 25.45 9.47 3.86
N PRO A 137 26.63 9.82 4.42
CA PRO A 137 27.91 9.29 3.96
C PRO A 137 27.94 7.76 3.85
N SER A 138 27.31 7.05 4.78
CA SER A 138 27.19 5.59 4.74
C SER A 138 26.27 5.07 3.65
N ALA A 139 25.47 5.92 3.01
CA ALA A 139 24.68 5.58 1.83
C ALA A 139 25.44 5.79 0.51
N ALA A 140 26.65 6.36 0.55
CA ALA A 140 27.46 6.58 -0.64
C ALA A 140 27.81 5.24 -1.33
N GLY A 141 27.70 5.21 -2.66
CA GLY A 141 27.97 4.02 -3.47
C GLY A 141 26.90 2.92 -3.40
N LYS A 142 25.83 3.13 -2.63
CA LYS A 142 24.70 2.20 -2.58
C LYS A 142 23.65 2.53 -3.63
N LEU A 143 22.92 1.50 -4.08
CA LEU A 143 21.80 1.70 -4.99
C LEU A 143 20.62 2.30 -4.21
N ARG A 144 20.10 3.42 -4.68
CA ARG A 144 19.03 4.19 -4.03
C ARG A 144 17.71 4.00 -4.78
N ILE A 145 16.74 3.46 -4.09
CA ILE A 145 15.39 3.20 -4.62
C ILE A 145 14.39 4.07 -3.88
N LEU A 146 13.59 4.83 -4.61
CA LEU A 146 12.44 5.53 -4.06
C LEU A 146 11.16 4.77 -4.40
N SER A 147 10.48 4.20 -3.41
CA SER A 147 9.14 3.62 -3.55
C SER A 147 8.10 4.68 -3.21
N THR A 148 7.22 5.01 -4.16
CA THR A 148 6.13 5.95 -3.96
C THR A 148 4.81 5.21 -3.81
N HIS A 149 3.95 5.68 -2.91
CA HIS A 149 2.60 5.16 -2.73
C HIS A 149 1.58 5.96 -3.53
N ASN A 150 1.88 7.24 -3.74
CA ASN A 150 1.04 8.22 -4.41
C ASN A 150 1.90 9.37 -4.92
N VAL A 151 1.30 10.28 -5.66
CA VAL A 151 1.79 11.64 -5.82
C VAL A 151 1.22 12.46 -4.66
N GLU A 152 2.00 12.59 -3.57
CA GLU A 152 1.54 13.07 -2.25
C GLU A 152 0.94 14.48 -2.27
N HIS A 153 1.49 15.42 -3.07
CA HIS A 153 0.95 16.78 -3.15
C HIS A 153 -0.45 16.85 -3.77
N GLN A 154 -0.87 15.83 -4.53
CA GLN A 154 -2.21 15.74 -5.09
C GLN A 154 -3.25 15.40 -4.02
N LEU A 155 -2.86 14.66 -2.98
CA LEU A 155 -3.71 14.38 -1.81
C LEU A 155 -4.10 15.63 -1.03
N LEU A 156 -3.30 16.69 -1.13
CA LEU A 156 -3.56 17.99 -0.48
C LEU A 156 -4.53 18.86 -1.26
N ALA A 157 -5.04 18.41 -2.40
CA ALA A 157 -5.94 19.16 -3.28
C ALA A 157 -7.41 18.71 -3.20
N GLY A 158 -7.77 17.81 -2.29
CA GLY A 158 -9.12 17.25 -2.16
C GLY A 158 -10.17 18.28 -1.76
N PRO A 159 -11.47 18.03 -2.06
CA PRO A 159 -12.57 18.87 -1.61
C PRO A 159 -12.56 19.02 -0.08
N GLY A 160 -12.68 20.24 0.42
CA GLY A 160 -12.61 20.55 1.86
C GLY A 160 -11.20 20.82 2.42
N SER A 161 -10.14 20.74 1.64
CA SER A 161 -8.83 21.24 2.05
C SER A 161 -8.84 22.78 2.04
N ARG A 162 -8.53 23.40 3.20
CA ARG A 162 -8.26 24.86 3.25
C ARG A 162 -7.11 25.19 2.30
N PRO A 163 -6.98 26.46 1.82
CA PRO A 163 -5.95 26.84 0.87
C PRO A 163 -4.56 26.61 1.46
N VAL A 164 -3.97 25.48 1.16
CA VAL A 164 -2.65 25.03 1.61
C VAL A 164 -1.65 25.14 0.45
N GLY A 165 -1.82 26.16 -0.39
CA GLY A 165 -1.03 26.32 -1.62
C GLY A 165 0.48 26.27 -1.40
N LEU A 166 0.97 26.96 -0.36
CA LEU A 166 2.39 26.93 0.00
C LEU A 166 2.85 25.55 0.44
N LEU A 167 2.07 24.85 1.28
CA LEU A 167 2.38 23.51 1.74
C LEU A 167 2.36 22.50 0.59
N ARG A 168 1.36 22.59 -0.29
CA ARG A 168 1.29 21.76 -1.50
C ARG A 168 2.50 21.95 -2.39
N GLY A 169 2.95 23.22 -2.57
CA GLY A 169 4.18 23.56 -3.31
C GLY A 169 5.42 22.94 -2.67
N LEU A 170 5.53 23.00 -1.35
CA LEU A 170 6.64 22.43 -0.60
C LEU A 170 6.67 20.88 -0.72
N VAL A 171 5.53 20.22 -0.55
CA VAL A 171 5.43 18.76 -0.71
C VAL A 171 5.81 18.34 -2.13
N ARG A 172 5.30 19.06 -3.15
CA ARG A 172 5.68 18.81 -4.54
C ARG A 172 7.18 18.97 -4.79
N ALA A 173 7.80 20.00 -4.21
CA ALA A 173 9.25 20.22 -4.34
C ALA A 173 10.05 19.08 -3.69
N LEU A 174 9.62 18.60 -2.52
CA LEU A 174 10.24 17.46 -1.83
C LEU A 174 10.10 16.16 -2.62
N GLU A 175 8.93 15.86 -3.20
CA GLU A 175 8.73 14.68 -4.03
C GLU A 175 9.63 14.69 -5.26
N ILE A 176 9.70 15.81 -5.97
CA ILE A 176 10.57 15.96 -7.15
C ILE A 176 12.04 15.84 -6.74
N ARG A 177 12.43 16.41 -5.60
CA ARG A 177 13.80 16.30 -5.08
C ARG A 177 14.14 14.85 -4.73
N ALA A 178 13.22 14.14 -4.09
CA ALA A 178 13.36 12.71 -3.77
C ALA A 178 13.54 11.87 -5.03
N ALA A 179 12.71 12.12 -6.04
CA ALA A 179 12.79 11.42 -7.33
C ALA A 179 14.10 11.71 -8.08
N LYS A 180 14.67 12.92 -7.98
CA LYS A 180 15.98 13.24 -8.55
C LYS A 180 17.15 12.62 -7.79
N ALA A 181 16.97 12.25 -6.54
CA ALA A 181 18.02 11.70 -5.68
C ALA A 181 18.12 10.18 -5.74
N CYS A 182 17.15 9.47 -6.34
CA CYS A 182 17.16 8.03 -6.48
C CYS A 182 17.74 7.57 -7.82
N ASP A 183 18.23 6.33 -7.84
CA ASP A 183 18.72 5.66 -9.05
C ASP A 183 17.56 4.92 -9.75
N ILE A 184 16.62 4.38 -8.95
CA ILE A 184 15.38 3.74 -9.42
C ILE A 184 14.20 4.34 -8.67
N LEU A 185 13.16 4.75 -9.40
CA LEU A 185 11.87 5.16 -8.85
C LEU A 185 10.85 4.04 -9.09
N VAL A 186 10.16 3.65 -8.03
CA VAL A 186 9.06 2.68 -8.05
C VAL A 186 7.75 3.43 -7.88
N ALA A 187 6.92 3.46 -8.91
CA ALA A 187 5.58 4.02 -8.89
C ALA A 187 4.52 2.91 -8.80
N CYS A 188 3.36 3.18 -8.19
CA CYS A 188 2.30 2.18 -8.06
C CYS A 188 1.36 2.10 -9.27
N CYS A 189 1.44 3.06 -10.20
CA CYS A 189 0.66 3.05 -11.45
C CYS A 189 1.38 3.85 -12.55
N PRO A 190 0.99 3.64 -13.83
CA PRO A 190 1.59 4.36 -14.96
C PRO A 190 1.39 5.89 -14.90
N GLU A 191 0.30 6.36 -14.32
CA GLU A 191 -0.01 7.79 -14.18
C GLU A 191 1.00 8.49 -13.28
N ASP A 192 1.29 7.88 -12.12
CA ASP A 192 2.26 8.39 -11.17
C ASP A 192 3.68 8.32 -11.76
N ALA A 193 4.03 7.24 -12.46
CA ALA A 193 5.30 7.10 -13.18
C ALA A 193 5.51 8.25 -14.17
N ARG A 194 4.54 8.50 -15.05
CA ARG A 194 4.59 9.61 -16.03
C ARG A 194 4.75 10.98 -15.38
N PHE A 195 4.12 11.20 -14.21
CA PHE A 195 4.29 12.46 -13.47
C PHE A 195 5.75 12.65 -13.04
N PHE A 196 6.37 11.64 -12.43
CA PHE A 196 7.76 11.75 -11.97
C PHE A 196 8.76 11.82 -13.12
N GLU A 197 8.58 11.06 -14.19
CA GLU A 197 9.41 11.12 -15.39
C GLU A 197 9.41 12.52 -16.03
N ALA A 198 8.23 13.11 -16.16
CA ALA A 198 8.09 14.45 -16.74
C ALA A 198 8.71 15.55 -15.86
N LYS A 199 8.81 15.38 -14.53
CA LYS A 199 9.23 16.43 -13.60
C LYS A 199 10.61 16.20 -12.99
N ALA A 200 11.09 14.99 -12.90
CA ALA A 200 12.32 14.67 -12.18
C ALA A 200 13.47 14.16 -13.05
N ARG A 201 13.22 13.72 -14.30
CA ARG A 201 14.22 13.08 -15.17
C ARG A 201 14.93 11.94 -14.43
N VAL A 202 14.16 11.03 -13.85
CA VAL A 202 14.68 9.86 -13.13
C VAL A 202 15.44 8.96 -14.08
N ALA A 203 16.54 8.37 -13.63
CA ALA A 203 17.37 7.50 -14.47
C ALA A 203 16.63 6.21 -14.89
N ARG A 204 15.81 5.67 -14.00
CA ARG A 204 14.95 4.48 -14.25
C ARG A 204 13.68 4.58 -13.44
N THR A 205 12.53 4.51 -14.10
CA THR A 205 11.22 4.37 -13.45
C THR A 205 10.70 2.96 -13.69
N VAL A 206 10.13 2.35 -12.66
CA VAL A 206 9.50 1.03 -12.70
C VAL A 206 8.10 1.15 -12.11
N VAL A 207 7.11 0.58 -12.79
CA VAL A 207 5.76 0.45 -12.24
C VAL A 207 5.67 -0.88 -11.51
N VAL A 208 5.46 -0.81 -10.19
CA VAL A 208 5.14 -1.97 -9.34
C VAL A 208 3.76 -1.73 -8.75
N PRO A 209 2.72 -2.35 -9.29
CA PRO A 209 1.35 -2.23 -8.79
C PRO A 209 1.21 -2.60 -7.30
N ASN A 210 0.05 -2.29 -6.74
CA ASN A 210 -0.27 -2.62 -5.34
C ASN A 210 -0.69 -4.09 -5.17
N GLY A 211 0.13 -5.03 -5.67
CA GLY A 211 -0.11 -6.46 -5.50
C GLY A 211 -0.15 -6.89 -4.02
N ILE A 212 -0.71 -8.05 -3.80
CA ILE A 212 -0.82 -8.69 -2.49
C ILE A 212 -0.26 -10.11 -2.57
N ASP A 213 -0.24 -10.83 -1.46
CA ASP A 213 -0.09 -12.29 -1.45
C ASP A 213 -1.47 -12.94 -1.67
N PRO A 214 -1.75 -13.52 -2.84
CA PRO A 214 -3.05 -14.13 -3.12
C PRO A 214 -3.31 -15.42 -2.33
N GLN A 215 -2.27 -16.04 -1.75
CA GLN A 215 -2.40 -17.24 -0.91
C GLN A 215 -3.25 -16.98 0.34
N ARG A 216 -3.32 -15.73 0.80
CA ARG A 216 -4.15 -15.30 1.94
C ARG A 216 -5.63 -15.62 1.76
N PHE A 217 -6.10 -15.77 0.52
CA PHE A 217 -7.49 -16.04 0.19
C PHE A 217 -7.77 -17.51 -0.16
N ARG A 218 -6.79 -18.41 0.00
CA ARG A 218 -6.99 -19.86 -0.21
C ARG A 218 -7.63 -20.51 1.00
N GLY A 219 -8.68 -21.29 0.75
CA GLY A 219 -9.34 -22.10 1.80
C GLY A 219 -10.12 -21.27 2.83
N ILE A 220 -10.41 -19.99 2.54
CA ILE A 220 -11.16 -19.12 3.46
C ILE A 220 -12.64 -19.53 3.59
N GLU A 221 -13.17 -20.31 2.67
CA GLU A 221 -14.58 -20.72 2.59
C GLU A 221 -15.05 -21.40 3.89
N VAL A 222 -14.15 -22.04 4.61
CA VAL A 222 -14.42 -22.70 5.91
C VAL A 222 -14.95 -21.71 6.96
N HIS A 223 -14.69 -20.41 6.80
CA HIS A 223 -15.11 -19.38 7.74
C HIS A 223 -16.52 -18.83 7.47
N ARG A 224 -17.10 -19.09 6.27
CA ARG A 224 -18.36 -18.46 5.82
C ARG A 224 -19.50 -18.63 6.83
N ALA A 225 -19.83 -19.86 7.17
CA ALA A 225 -20.97 -20.13 8.07
C ALA A 225 -20.77 -19.54 9.47
N ARG A 226 -19.54 -19.59 9.99
CA ARG A 226 -19.21 -19.00 11.29
C ARG A 226 -19.39 -17.48 11.29
N VAL A 227 -18.78 -16.78 10.32
CA VAL A 227 -18.80 -15.31 10.27
C VAL A 227 -20.23 -14.80 10.03
N ARG A 228 -21.00 -15.43 9.13
CA ARG A 228 -22.40 -15.03 8.89
C ARG A 228 -23.25 -15.18 10.15
N ARG A 229 -23.09 -16.28 10.89
CA ARG A 229 -23.77 -16.50 12.17
C ARG A 229 -23.39 -15.46 13.23
N GLU A 230 -22.11 -15.13 13.39
CA GLU A 230 -21.61 -14.10 14.32
C GLU A 230 -22.13 -12.70 13.98
N LEU A 231 -22.37 -12.44 12.70
CA LEU A 231 -22.93 -11.19 12.21
C LEU A 231 -24.47 -11.17 12.23
N GLY A 232 -25.12 -12.32 12.40
CA GLY A 232 -26.57 -12.46 12.33
C GLY A 232 -27.12 -12.31 10.91
N ILE A 233 -26.37 -12.75 9.90
CA ILE A 233 -26.74 -12.68 8.48
C ILE A 233 -27.28 -14.06 8.04
N GLY A 234 -28.53 -14.09 7.52
CA GLY A 234 -29.17 -15.28 7.02
C GLY A 234 -28.51 -15.83 5.74
N ASP A 235 -28.68 -17.13 5.49
CA ASP A 235 -28.06 -17.79 4.33
C ASP A 235 -28.64 -17.31 2.98
N ASP A 236 -29.88 -16.84 2.98
CA ASP A 236 -30.61 -16.29 1.83
C ASP A 236 -30.30 -14.79 1.56
N THR A 237 -29.47 -14.17 2.39
CA THR A 237 -29.09 -12.77 2.28
C THR A 237 -27.79 -12.62 1.49
N GLN A 238 -27.76 -11.77 0.48
CA GLN A 238 -26.56 -11.48 -0.30
C GLN A 238 -25.71 -10.40 0.38
N VAL A 239 -24.44 -10.71 0.59
CA VAL A 239 -23.49 -9.87 1.32
C VAL A 239 -22.55 -9.15 0.36
N PHE A 240 -22.58 -7.81 0.40
CA PHE A 240 -21.70 -6.92 -0.37
C PHE A 240 -20.63 -6.34 0.55
N LEU A 241 -19.38 -6.74 0.34
CA LEU A 241 -18.24 -6.43 1.20
C LEU A 241 -17.52 -5.15 0.78
N PHE A 242 -17.32 -4.23 1.71
CA PHE A 242 -16.40 -3.10 1.59
C PHE A 242 -15.33 -3.17 2.69
N THR A 243 -14.06 -3.29 2.32
CA THR A 243 -12.94 -3.21 3.26
C THR A 243 -12.39 -1.78 3.31
N ALA A 244 -12.21 -1.22 4.51
CA ALA A 244 -11.81 0.18 4.63
C ALA A 244 -11.03 0.48 5.92
N SER A 245 -9.87 1.13 5.76
CA SER A 245 -9.10 1.71 6.87
C SER A 245 -9.49 3.16 7.14
N LYS A 246 -9.06 3.69 8.31
CA LYS A 246 -9.29 5.09 8.73
C LYS A 246 -8.46 6.07 7.88
N TRP A 247 -8.88 6.26 6.64
CA TRP A 247 -8.31 7.21 5.68
C TRP A 247 -9.43 8.07 5.08
N GLY A 248 -9.17 9.37 4.79
CA GLY A 248 -10.20 10.32 4.38
C GLY A 248 -11.14 9.81 3.28
N PRO A 249 -10.64 9.43 2.10
CA PRO A 249 -11.47 8.90 1.01
C PRO A 249 -12.26 7.64 1.35
N ASN A 250 -11.74 6.77 2.22
CA ASN A 250 -12.51 5.61 2.72
C ASN A 250 -13.65 6.06 3.63
N ARG A 251 -13.46 7.14 4.39
CA ARG A 251 -14.51 7.70 5.24
C ARG A 251 -15.63 8.28 4.40
N ASP A 252 -15.32 9.03 3.35
CA ASP A 252 -16.33 9.59 2.43
C ASP A 252 -17.17 8.47 1.80
N ALA A 253 -16.52 7.39 1.34
CA ALA A 253 -17.18 6.19 0.84
C ALA A 253 -18.04 5.49 1.91
N PHE A 254 -17.56 5.39 3.13
CA PHE A 254 -18.32 4.82 4.25
C PHE A 254 -19.53 5.67 4.62
N ASP A 255 -19.38 6.99 4.65
CA ASP A 255 -20.47 7.92 4.92
C ASP A 255 -21.55 7.84 3.83
N LEU A 256 -21.18 7.63 2.56
CA LEU A 256 -22.12 7.34 1.48
C LEU A 256 -22.92 6.07 1.79
N LEU A 257 -22.24 4.96 2.13
CA LEU A 257 -22.93 3.71 2.47
C LEU A 257 -23.84 3.84 3.68
N LEU A 258 -23.44 4.60 4.71
CA LEU A 258 -24.28 4.86 5.88
C LEU A 258 -25.53 5.67 5.52
N ARG A 259 -25.39 6.72 4.71
CA ARG A 259 -26.55 7.49 4.22
C ARG A 259 -27.48 6.61 3.41
N PHE A 260 -26.92 5.82 2.47
CA PHE A 260 -27.69 4.89 1.66
C PHE A 260 -28.45 3.87 2.52
N ALA A 261 -27.79 3.20 3.46
CA ALA A 261 -28.45 2.21 4.32
C ALA A 261 -29.55 2.81 5.19
N LYS A 262 -29.40 4.05 5.68
CA LYS A 262 -30.42 4.74 6.44
C LYS A 262 -31.64 5.13 5.59
N SER A 263 -31.41 5.63 4.38
CA SER A 263 -32.51 6.08 3.49
C SER A 263 -33.19 4.91 2.77
N GLN A 264 -32.49 3.80 2.53
CA GLN A 264 -32.92 2.65 1.75
C GLN A 264 -33.07 1.37 2.61
N ALA A 265 -33.29 1.49 3.90
CA ALA A 265 -33.37 0.35 4.83
C ALA A 265 -34.42 -0.69 4.41
N ALA A 266 -35.63 -0.23 4.04
CA ALA A 266 -36.72 -1.10 3.57
C ALA A 266 -36.33 -1.84 2.28
N PHE A 267 -35.67 -1.16 1.32
CA PHE A 267 -35.18 -1.76 0.09
C PHE A 267 -34.16 -2.86 0.39
N LEU A 268 -33.15 -2.59 1.22
CA LEU A 268 -32.10 -3.56 1.57
C LEU A 268 -32.70 -4.82 2.21
N VAL A 269 -33.62 -4.65 3.15
CA VAL A 269 -34.30 -5.76 3.82
C VAL A 269 -35.18 -6.55 2.85
N HIS A 270 -35.99 -5.88 2.05
CA HIS A 270 -36.90 -6.52 1.08
C HIS A 270 -36.10 -7.31 0.03
N GLN A 271 -35.00 -6.75 -0.47
CA GLN A 271 -34.14 -7.39 -1.45
C GLN A 271 -33.17 -8.42 -0.84
N LYS A 272 -33.19 -8.62 0.48
CA LYS A 272 -32.24 -9.50 1.19
C LYS A 272 -30.78 -9.14 0.87
N ILE A 273 -30.46 -7.86 0.88
CA ILE A 273 -29.14 -7.31 0.66
C ILE A 273 -28.54 -6.90 2.00
N HIS A 274 -27.30 -7.26 2.26
CA HIS A 274 -26.54 -6.81 3.42
C HIS A 274 -25.20 -6.21 3.01
N ILE A 275 -24.96 -4.97 3.36
CA ILE A 275 -23.67 -4.29 3.17
C ILE A 275 -22.81 -4.56 4.39
N LEU A 276 -21.68 -5.22 4.18
CA LEU A 276 -20.70 -5.53 5.22
C LEU A 276 -19.47 -4.64 5.06
N VAL A 277 -19.26 -3.75 6.04
CA VAL A 277 -18.09 -2.86 6.07
C VAL A 277 -17.10 -3.40 7.09
N VAL A 278 -15.89 -3.76 6.64
CA VAL A 278 -14.86 -4.36 7.48
C VAL A 278 -13.65 -3.45 7.60
N GLY A 279 -13.25 -3.16 8.84
CA GLY A 279 -12.05 -2.39 9.13
C GLY A 279 -12.29 -1.15 9.97
N ASN A 280 -11.19 -0.47 10.31
CA ASN A 280 -11.18 0.63 11.28
C ASN A 280 -11.67 1.99 10.73
N VAL A 281 -12.31 2.02 9.56
CA VAL A 281 -13.03 3.20 9.06
C VAL A 281 -14.17 3.57 10.01
N ALA A 282 -14.86 2.58 10.56
CA ALA A 282 -15.74 2.74 11.71
C ALA A 282 -14.91 2.64 13.01
N ALA A 283 -15.15 3.59 13.94
CA ALA A 283 -14.46 3.59 15.23
C ALA A 283 -14.88 2.40 16.11
N GLU A 284 -16.15 2.02 16.00
CA GLU A 284 -16.80 0.93 16.74
C GLU A 284 -17.75 0.16 15.82
N ARG A 285 -18.31 -0.93 16.32
CA ARG A 285 -19.27 -1.74 15.57
C ARG A 285 -20.59 -0.97 15.41
N ILE A 286 -21.08 -0.90 14.16
CA ILE A 286 -22.38 -0.30 13.82
C ILE A 286 -23.26 -1.38 13.21
N ARG A 287 -24.54 -1.42 13.62
CA ARG A 287 -25.58 -2.26 13.03
C ARG A 287 -26.77 -1.41 12.63
N LEU A 288 -27.13 -1.49 11.36
CA LEU A 288 -28.34 -0.92 10.77
C LEU A 288 -29.10 -2.02 10.03
N ALA A 289 -30.35 -1.80 9.70
CA ALA A 289 -31.08 -2.68 8.80
C ALA A 289 -30.37 -2.73 7.42
N GLY A 290 -29.87 -3.90 7.04
CA GLY A 290 -29.14 -4.11 5.79
C GLY A 290 -27.68 -3.61 5.77
N LEU A 291 -27.10 -3.16 6.92
CA LEU A 291 -25.69 -2.81 6.99
C LEU A 291 -25.08 -3.16 8.34
N THR A 292 -23.88 -3.76 8.30
CA THR A 292 -23.03 -3.92 9.49
C THR A 292 -21.64 -3.37 9.20
N ALA A 293 -21.12 -2.49 10.08
CA ALA A 293 -19.71 -2.16 10.13
C ALA A 293 -19.08 -2.85 11.34
N THR A 294 -17.96 -3.56 11.13
CA THR A 294 -17.31 -4.37 12.18
C THR A 294 -16.51 -3.55 13.18
N GLY A 295 -16.07 -2.34 12.79
CA GLY A 295 -14.92 -1.72 13.42
C GLY A 295 -13.62 -2.43 13.08
N ARG A 296 -12.58 -2.18 13.87
CA ARG A 296 -11.28 -2.82 13.67
C ARG A 296 -11.37 -4.35 13.85
N VAL A 297 -10.75 -5.07 12.92
CA VAL A 297 -10.52 -6.51 13.00
C VAL A 297 -9.04 -6.79 12.84
N ASP A 298 -8.55 -7.90 13.39
CA ASP A 298 -7.15 -8.27 13.27
C ASP A 298 -6.87 -9.01 11.95
N VAL A 299 -7.85 -9.76 11.45
CA VAL A 299 -7.78 -10.57 10.22
C VAL A 299 -9.03 -10.31 9.39
N VAL A 300 -8.88 -9.95 8.13
CA VAL A 300 -9.99 -9.58 7.23
C VAL A 300 -10.48 -10.75 6.38
N GLU A 301 -9.65 -11.72 6.10
CA GLU A 301 -9.91 -12.86 5.19
C GLU A 301 -11.20 -13.65 5.53
N PRO A 302 -11.53 -13.91 6.80
CA PRO A 302 -12.78 -14.58 7.15
C PRO A 302 -14.04 -13.84 6.68
N TYR A 303 -13.97 -12.51 6.57
CA TYR A 303 -15.11 -11.70 6.13
C TYR A 303 -15.29 -11.74 4.60
N PHE A 304 -14.21 -11.99 3.84
CA PHE A 304 -14.30 -12.28 2.41
C PHE A 304 -15.06 -13.58 2.16
N ALA A 305 -14.84 -14.58 3.00
CA ALA A 305 -15.61 -15.84 2.92
C ALA A 305 -17.11 -15.64 3.14
N ALA A 306 -17.49 -14.69 4.00
CA ALA A 306 -18.89 -14.38 4.28
C ALA A 306 -19.59 -13.61 3.16
N ALA A 307 -18.80 -12.96 2.28
CA ALA A 307 -19.28 -12.13 1.18
C ALA A 307 -19.72 -12.94 -0.04
N ASP A 308 -20.60 -12.33 -0.84
CA ASP A 308 -21.05 -12.84 -2.13
C ASP A 308 -20.57 -11.95 -3.28
N ALA A 309 -20.35 -10.66 -3.00
CA ALA A 309 -19.77 -9.70 -3.94
C ALA A 309 -18.95 -8.64 -3.19
N ALA A 310 -18.03 -8.01 -3.89
CA ALA A 310 -17.26 -6.88 -3.42
C ALA A 310 -17.93 -5.56 -3.82
N LEU A 311 -17.89 -4.57 -2.92
CA LEU A 311 -18.42 -3.23 -3.14
C LEU A 311 -17.31 -2.20 -2.91
N ASN A 312 -16.99 -1.40 -3.92
CA ASN A 312 -15.97 -0.37 -3.84
C ASN A 312 -16.52 1.02 -4.20
N PRO A 313 -17.16 1.72 -3.25
CA PRO A 313 -17.84 3.00 -3.49
C PRO A 313 -16.90 4.21 -3.40
N MET A 314 -15.65 4.07 -3.83
CA MET A 314 -14.67 5.15 -3.76
C MET A 314 -14.96 6.23 -4.80
N LEU A 315 -15.11 7.49 -4.36
CA LEU A 315 -15.36 8.66 -5.21
C LEU A 315 -14.12 9.54 -5.42
N GLY A 316 -13.08 9.31 -4.64
CA GLY A 316 -11.85 10.12 -4.68
C GLY A 316 -10.69 9.42 -3.95
N GLY A 317 -9.53 10.04 -4.01
CA GLY A 317 -8.30 9.53 -3.38
C GLY A 317 -7.07 9.73 -4.26
N ALA A 318 -6.04 8.92 -4.06
CA ALA A 318 -4.83 8.86 -4.89
C ALA A 318 -4.28 7.43 -4.94
N GLY A 319 -3.33 7.18 -5.86
CA GLY A 319 -2.80 5.85 -6.10
C GLY A 319 -3.85 4.88 -6.65
N THR A 320 -3.63 3.60 -6.50
CA THR A 320 -4.59 2.53 -6.81
C THR A 320 -5.14 1.91 -5.54
N ASN A 321 -6.36 1.37 -5.62
CA ASN A 321 -7.03 0.78 -4.46
C ASN A 321 -6.51 -0.65 -4.19
N VAL A 322 -5.68 -0.84 -3.16
CA VAL A 322 -5.16 -2.18 -2.74
C VAL A 322 -6.29 -3.18 -2.54
N LYS A 323 -7.45 -2.75 -2.01
CA LYS A 323 -8.63 -3.63 -1.83
C LYS A 323 -9.13 -4.27 -3.12
N MET A 324 -8.89 -3.65 -4.28
CA MET A 324 -9.24 -4.25 -5.57
C MET A 324 -8.44 -5.54 -5.81
N CYS A 325 -7.15 -5.56 -5.46
CA CYS A 325 -6.34 -6.78 -5.53
C CYS A 325 -6.88 -7.86 -4.59
N GLU A 326 -7.34 -7.47 -3.39
CA GLU A 326 -7.97 -8.42 -2.43
C GLU A 326 -9.28 -8.98 -2.99
N PHE A 327 -10.15 -8.14 -3.58
CA PHE A 327 -11.41 -8.58 -4.21
C PHE A 327 -11.18 -9.52 -5.40
N LEU A 328 -10.19 -9.18 -6.24
CA LEU A 328 -9.81 -9.99 -7.39
C LEU A 328 -9.21 -11.34 -6.96
N ALA A 329 -8.34 -11.35 -5.95
CA ALA A 329 -7.75 -12.57 -5.39
C ALA A 329 -8.80 -13.49 -4.77
N ALA A 330 -9.78 -12.91 -4.06
CA ALA A 330 -10.92 -13.64 -3.49
C ALA A 330 -11.97 -14.04 -4.54
N ARG A 331 -11.78 -13.67 -5.82
CA ARG A 331 -12.70 -13.99 -6.94
C ARG A 331 -14.15 -13.58 -6.67
N LEU A 332 -14.34 -12.45 -6.00
CA LEU A 332 -15.67 -11.87 -5.79
C LEU A 332 -16.12 -11.08 -7.03
N PRO A 333 -17.40 -11.18 -7.46
CA PRO A 333 -17.98 -10.20 -8.38
C PRO A 333 -17.82 -8.79 -7.82
N ILE A 334 -17.29 -7.85 -8.63
CA ILE A 334 -16.92 -6.51 -8.14
C ILE A 334 -17.94 -5.47 -8.62
N LEU A 335 -18.52 -4.73 -7.66
CA LEU A 335 -19.27 -3.50 -7.93
C LEU A 335 -18.40 -2.32 -7.52
N THR A 336 -18.13 -1.40 -8.44
CA THR A 336 -17.23 -0.29 -8.18
C THR A 336 -17.63 0.98 -8.93
N THR A 337 -17.23 2.14 -8.42
CA THR A 337 -17.29 3.37 -9.21
C THR A 337 -16.18 3.40 -10.26
N ARG A 338 -16.28 4.28 -11.27
CA ARG A 338 -15.19 4.49 -12.23
C ARG A 338 -13.89 4.89 -11.53
N PHE A 339 -13.98 5.73 -10.49
CA PHE A 339 -12.80 6.09 -9.69
C PHE A 339 -12.24 4.90 -8.92
N GLY A 340 -13.11 4.08 -8.32
CA GLY A 340 -12.71 2.86 -7.60
C GLY A 340 -12.01 1.84 -8.48
N ALA A 341 -12.36 1.77 -9.77
CA ALA A 341 -11.77 0.89 -10.77
C ALA A 341 -10.42 1.37 -11.32
N ARG A 342 -9.96 2.59 -10.97
CA ARG A 342 -8.74 3.19 -11.53
C ARG A 342 -7.53 2.26 -11.36
N GLY A 343 -6.81 2.03 -12.46
CA GLY A 343 -5.65 1.14 -12.53
C GLY A 343 -5.98 -0.33 -12.73
N PHE A 344 -7.28 -0.68 -12.86
CA PHE A 344 -7.76 -2.05 -13.12
C PHE A 344 -8.64 -2.10 -14.35
N GLN A 345 -8.63 -3.24 -15.03
CA GLN A 345 -9.47 -3.51 -16.20
C GLN A 345 -10.85 -3.99 -15.73
N ILE A 346 -11.74 -3.03 -15.43
CA ILE A 346 -13.12 -3.29 -15.03
C ILE A 346 -14.06 -2.67 -16.07
N GLU A 347 -14.78 -3.53 -16.78
CA GLU A 347 -15.77 -3.19 -17.81
C GLU A 347 -17.16 -3.65 -17.35
N ASP A 348 -18.16 -2.74 -17.47
CA ASP A 348 -19.52 -3.01 -16.99
C ASP A 348 -20.15 -4.25 -17.63
N GLY A 349 -20.59 -5.17 -16.80
CA GLY A 349 -21.23 -6.43 -17.20
C GLY A 349 -20.29 -7.50 -17.79
N GLN A 350 -18.97 -7.22 -17.94
CA GLN A 350 -17.97 -8.15 -18.48
C GLN A 350 -16.96 -8.60 -17.41
N THR A 351 -16.32 -7.65 -16.72
CA THR A 351 -15.34 -7.92 -15.64
C THR A 351 -15.76 -7.29 -14.31
N GLY A 352 -16.93 -6.67 -14.23
CA GLY A 352 -17.50 -6.10 -13.03
C GLY A 352 -18.77 -5.32 -13.32
N PHE A 353 -19.21 -4.55 -12.34
CA PHE A 353 -20.38 -3.67 -12.45
C PHE A 353 -19.98 -2.26 -12.03
N LEU A 354 -20.20 -1.30 -12.93
CA LEU A 354 -19.93 0.11 -12.66
C LEU A 354 -21.18 0.81 -12.15
N PHE A 355 -21.01 1.68 -11.16
CA PHE A 355 -22.09 2.51 -10.64
C PHE A 355 -21.61 3.93 -10.30
N GLU A 356 -22.54 4.85 -10.26
CA GLU A 356 -22.41 6.19 -9.71
C GLU A 356 -23.22 6.25 -8.38
N GLU A 357 -23.07 7.33 -7.61
CA GLU A 357 -23.70 7.44 -6.28
C GLU A 357 -25.24 7.21 -6.33
N ASP A 358 -25.91 7.80 -7.33
CA ASP A 358 -27.34 7.71 -7.54
C ASP A 358 -27.81 6.36 -8.10
N THR A 359 -26.92 5.59 -8.74
CA THR A 359 -27.23 4.28 -9.34
C THR A 359 -26.84 3.08 -8.45
N LEU A 360 -26.36 3.31 -7.23
CA LEU A 360 -25.97 2.25 -6.31
C LEU A 360 -27.12 1.26 -6.05
N GLY A 361 -28.31 1.74 -5.72
CA GLY A 361 -29.48 0.89 -5.47
C GLY A 361 -29.87 0.01 -6.66
N PRO A 362 -30.10 0.58 -7.85
CA PRO A 362 -30.35 -0.18 -9.08
C PRO A 362 -29.27 -1.25 -9.38
N VAL A 363 -27.98 -0.93 -9.21
CA VAL A 363 -26.91 -1.90 -9.48
C VAL A 363 -26.88 -3.01 -8.42
N LEU A 364 -27.10 -2.69 -7.14
CA LEU A 364 -27.27 -3.71 -6.11
C LEU A 364 -28.43 -4.67 -6.40
N ALA A 365 -29.60 -4.13 -6.81
CA ALA A 365 -30.76 -4.97 -7.20
C ALA A 365 -30.47 -5.83 -8.42
N LYS A 366 -29.83 -5.28 -9.46
CA LYS A 366 -29.42 -6.03 -10.67
C LYS A 366 -28.51 -7.20 -10.32
N VAL A 367 -27.48 -6.95 -9.50
CA VAL A 367 -26.54 -8.00 -9.13
C VAL A 367 -27.23 -9.02 -8.21
N ARG A 368 -28.09 -8.57 -7.28
CA ARG A 368 -28.89 -9.44 -6.42
C ARG A 368 -29.78 -10.39 -7.25
N GLY A 369 -30.46 -9.88 -8.28
CA GLY A 369 -31.26 -10.70 -9.19
C GLY A 369 -30.42 -11.77 -9.92
N LEU A 370 -29.20 -11.44 -10.34
CA LEU A 370 -28.31 -12.40 -11.00
C LEU A 370 -27.88 -13.56 -10.09
N PHE A 371 -27.88 -13.40 -8.76
CA PHE A 371 -27.61 -14.53 -7.84
C PHE A 371 -28.71 -15.59 -7.91
N ASP A 372 -29.95 -15.22 -8.18
CA ASP A 372 -31.09 -16.13 -8.31
C ASP A 372 -31.23 -16.66 -9.74
N GLU A 373 -31.09 -15.78 -10.74
CA GLU A 373 -31.40 -16.06 -12.14
C GLU A 373 -30.23 -16.73 -12.90
N ASP A 374 -28.99 -16.23 -12.72
CA ASP A 374 -27.80 -16.75 -13.40
C ASP A 374 -26.53 -16.60 -12.53
N PRO A 375 -26.40 -17.37 -11.45
CA PRO A 375 -25.20 -17.33 -10.59
C PRO A 375 -23.93 -17.76 -11.35
N ALA A 376 -24.06 -18.51 -12.43
CA ALA A 376 -22.93 -18.89 -13.27
C ALA A 376 -22.34 -17.66 -14.02
N ARG A 377 -23.18 -16.71 -14.42
CA ARG A 377 -22.75 -15.45 -15.04
C ARG A 377 -21.91 -14.64 -14.07
N LEU A 378 -22.32 -14.51 -12.80
CA LEU A 378 -21.53 -13.81 -11.77
C LEU A 378 -20.15 -14.44 -11.58
N ARG A 379 -20.08 -15.78 -11.53
CA ARG A 379 -18.80 -16.49 -11.46
C ARG A 379 -17.93 -16.24 -12.70
N ARG A 380 -18.52 -16.25 -13.90
CA ARG A 380 -17.78 -15.92 -15.14
C ARG A 380 -17.23 -14.50 -15.10
N ILE A 381 -18.04 -13.50 -14.69
CA ILE A 381 -17.62 -12.10 -14.57
C ILE A 381 -16.45 -11.98 -13.57
N ALA A 382 -16.53 -12.61 -12.40
CA ALA A 382 -15.46 -12.61 -11.40
C ALA A 382 -14.17 -13.27 -11.93
N ALA A 383 -14.30 -14.40 -12.65
CA ALA A 383 -13.17 -15.08 -13.28
C ALA A 383 -12.52 -14.22 -14.38
N SER A 384 -13.34 -13.57 -15.22
CA SER A 384 -12.86 -12.64 -16.25
C SER A 384 -12.16 -11.42 -15.64
N ALA A 385 -12.70 -10.86 -14.54
CA ALA A 385 -12.06 -9.79 -13.80
C ALA A 385 -10.68 -10.20 -13.26
N HIS A 386 -10.60 -11.37 -12.65
CA HIS A 386 -9.34 -11.92 -12.15
C HIS A 386 -8.32 -12.09 -13.27
N ALA A 387 -8.70 -12.75 -14.38
CA ALA A 387 -7.81 -13.01 -15.50
C ALA A 387 -7.30 -11.72 -16.17
N ALA A 388 -8.19 -10.73 -16.37
CA ALA A 388 -7.83 -9.44 -16.96
C ALA A 388 -6.83 -8.63 -16.09
N ASN A 389 -6.76 -8.92 -14.79
CA ASN A 389 -5.93 -8.17 -13.84
C ASN A 389 -4.88 -9.06 -13.14
N GLU A 390 -4.64 -10.28 -13.59
CA GLU A 390 -3.78 -11.27 -12.93
C GLU A 390 -2.38 -10.72 -12.62
N ALA A 391 -1.78 -10.00 -13.56
CA ALA A 391 -0.46 -9.37 -13.39
C ALA A 391 -0.41 -8.26 -12.34
N LEU A 392 -1.58 -7.78 -11.85
CA LEU A 392 -1.67 -6.72 -10.83
C LEU A 392 -1.96 -7.27 -9.44
N ILE A 393 -2.33 -8.55 -9.32
CA ILE A 393 -2.80 -9.15 -8.07
C ILE A 393 -1.62 -9.62 -7.22
N ASP A 394 -0.71 -10.38 -7.83
CA ASP A 394 0.40 -11.02 -7.11
C ASP A 394 1.60 -10.09 -7.01
N MET A 395 2.01 -9.76 -5.79
CA MET A 395 3.16 -8.89 -5.56
C MET A 395 4.47 -9.51 -6.06
N ASP A 396 4.61 -10.85 -6.05
CA ASP A 396 5.82 -11.50 -6.56
C ASP A 396 5.96 -11.31 -8.08
N ALA A 397 4.86 -11.39 -8.82
CA ALA A 397 4.86 -11.04 -10.23
C ALA A 397 5.10 -9.54 -10.46
N CYS A 398 4.44 -8.67 -9.66
CA CYS A 398 4.59 -7.23 -9.77
C CYS A 398 6.04 -6.75 -9.54
N VAL A 399 6.76 -7.38 -8.61
CA VAL A 399 8.12 -6.96 -8.23
C VAL A 399 9.19 -7.38 -9.24
N GLY A 400 8.89 -8.30 -10.14
CA GLY A 400 9.83 -8.83 -11.14
C GLY A 400 10.56 -7.73 -11.90
N HIS A 401 9.85 -6.72 -12.40
CA HIS A 401 10.46 -5.58 -13.10
C HIS A 401 11.41 -4.75 -12.22
N LEU A 402 11.14 -4.66 -10.92
CA LEU A 402 12.06 -4.00 -9.98
C LEU A 402 13.34 -4.82 -9.80
N VAL A 403 13.22 -6.14 -9.66
CA VAL A 403 14.35 -7.08 -9.54
C VAL A 403 15.26 -6.99 -10.79
N GLU A 404 14.67 -6.97 -11.97
CA GLU A 404 15.38 -6.77 -13.24
C GLU A 404 16.11 -5.42 -13.26
N ALA A 405 15.42 -4.33 -12.88
CA ALA A 405 16.00 -2.98 -12.85
C ALA A 405 17.17 -2.87 -11.85
N VAL A 406 17.10 -3.55 -10.72
CA VAL A 406 18.21 -3.65 -9.74
C VAL A 406 19.39 -4.39 -10.37
N GLY A 407 19.16 -5.53 -11.03
CA GLY A 407 20.20 -6.30 -11.74
C GLY A 407 20.90 -5.46 -12.82
N GLU A 408 20.14 -4.75 -13.66
CA GLU A 408 20.69 -3.84 -14.68
C GLU A 408 21.53 -2.70 -14.07
N ALA A 409 21.05 -2.08 -13.00
CA ALA A 409 21.77 -0.99 -12.33
C ALA A 409 23.10 -1.49 -11.76
N ARG A 410 23.14 -2.70 -11.20
CA ARG A 410 24.35 -3.33 -10.69
C ARG A 410 25.33 -3.69 -11.81
N ALA A 411 24.85 -4.22 -12.92
CA ALA A 411 25.69 -4.53 -14.08
C ALA A 411 26.39 -3.26 -14.62
N ARG A 412 25.65 -2.15 -14.73
CA ARG A 412 26.20 -0.83 -15.13
C ARG A 412 27.26 -0.34 -14.15
N SER A 413 27.03 -0.46 -12.85
CA SER A 413 27.99 -0.03 -11.82
C SER A 413 29.29 -0.83 -11.87
N ARG A 414 29.21 -2.14 -12.14
CA ARG A 414 30.40 -3.01 -12.30
C ARG A 414 31.16 -2.68 -13.58
N ALA A 415 30.46 -2.42 -14.68
CA ALA A 415 31.08 -2.05 -15.95
C ALA A 415 31.76 -0.67 -15.90
N ALA A 416 31.33 0.22 -15.05
CA ALA A 416 31.89 1.57 -14.85
C ALA A 416 33.13 1.59 -13.95
N LEU A 417 33.47 0.49 -13.26
CA LEU A 417 34.71 0.37 -12.48
C LEU A 417 35.90 0.16 -13.47
N PRO A 418 36.94 1.01 -13.42
CA PRO A 418 38.10 0.83 -14.31
C PRO A 418 38.76 -0.51 -14.04
N ALA A 419 39.20 -1.21 -15.12
CA ALA A 419 39.86 -2.52 -15.08
C ALA A 419 41.17 -2.56 -14.28
N THR A 420 41.65 -1.42 -13.81
CA THR A 420 42.92 -1.23 -13.08
C THR A 420 42.90 -1.76 -11.63
N LEU A 421 41.76 -2.26 -11.11
CA LEU A 421 41.68 -2.86 -9.77
C LEU A 421 41.88 -4.39 -9.73
N PHE A 422 41.99 -5.04 -10.90
CA PHE A 422 42.45 -6.42 -10.99
C PHE A 422 43.93 -6.42 -11.43
N GLY A 423 44.79 -6.01 -10.48
CA GLY A 423 46.24 -6.11 -10.68
C GLY A 423 46.64 -7.55 -10.98
N MET A 424 46.89 -7.84 -12.25
CA MET A 424 47.72 -8.97 -12.61
C MET A 424 49.13 -8.66 -12.08
N CYS A 425 49.56 -9.38 -11.08
CA CYS A 425 50.95 -9.47 -10.70
C CYS A 425 51.73 -10.01 -11.94
N PRO A 426 52.75 -9.30 -12.46
CA PRO A 426 53.52 -9.87 -13.53
C PRO A 426 54.29 -11.10 -13.01
N PRO A 427 54.52 -12.15 -13.84
CA PRO A 427 55.29 -13.31 -13.42
C PRO A 427 56.74 -12.86 -13.13
N SER A 428 57.22 -13.24 -11.97
CA SER A 428 58.65 -13.08 -11.62
C SER A 428 59.51 -13.87 -12.62
N GLU A 429 60.27 -13.14 -13.45
CA GLU A 429 61.39 -13.74 -14.20
C GLU A 429 62.44 -14.21 -13.20
N SER A 430 62.69 -15.51 -13.20
CA SER A 430 63.83 -16.15 -12.56
C SER A 430 65.05 -16.02 -13.46
N VAL A 431 66.09 -15.40 -12.94
CA VAL A 431 67.49 -15.60 -13.38
C VAL A 431 68.25 -16.17 -12.22
#